data_0a67a4cbb34b3fa0bd2bec07e62e42de
#
_entry.id   0a67a4cbb34b3fa0bd2bec07e62e42de
#
_cell.length_a   1.000
_cell.length_b   1.000
_cell.length_c   1.000
_cell.angle_alpha   90.00
_cell.angle_beta   90.00
_cell.angle_gamma   90.00
#
_symmetry.space_group_name_H-M   'P 1'
#
loop_
_entity.id
_entity.type
_entity.pdbx_description
1 polymer ?
#
loop_
_entity_poly.entity_id
_entity_poly.type
_entity_poly.pdbx_seq_one_letter_code
_entity_poly.pdbx_strand_id
1 'polypeptide(L)'
;RRQRQMCIRDSSCPEEWIVCGNGAADLIYRLFQAEKPKKVLLTAPAFAEYEQAAGLVGSRIYFYELKEEDQFQIQEDILGQITPDTDLVFLCEPNNPTGQCTKHSLLTAILERCRECSALLVLDECFLEFLPDRKERTLLPYLGQYPNLVILRAFTKLYAMAGVRLGYCVCSDAKRKEQLMESGQPWGVSLLAQEAGVAALSEQAYADRVRKLVEQQR
;
A
#
# COMPACT_ATOMS: atom_id res chain seq x y z
N ARG A 1 -21.62 -2.78 0.33
CA ARG A 1 -21.92 -1.42 -0.16
C ARG A 1 -21.40 -0.34 0.80
N ARG A 2 -21.73 -0.34 2.15
CA ARG A 2 -21.26 0.64 3.14
C ARG A 2 -19.72 0.67 3.26
N GLN A 3 -19.04 -0.48 3.24
CA GLN A 3 -17.56 -0.58 3.31
C GLN A 3 -16.89 0.23 2.19
N ARG A 4 -17.37 0.09 0.97
CA ARG A 4 -16.79 0.79 -0.19
C ARG A 4 -17.06 2.29 -0.15
N GLN A 5 -18.26 2.71 0.26
CA GLN A 5 -18.60 4.13 0.40
C GLN A 5 -17.68 4.87 1.38
N MET A 6 -17.20 4.17 2.40
CA MET A 6 -16.24 4.69 3.36
C MET A 6 -14.88 4.96 2.69
N CYS A 7 -14.34 3.99 1.97
CA CYS A 7 -13.03 4.12 1.32
C CYS A 7 -13.04 5.12 0.15
N ILE A 8 -14.18 5.34 -0.53
CA ILE A 8 -14.36 6.37 -1.56
C ILE A 8 -14.11 7.78 -1.00
N ARG A 9 -14.63 8.06 0.21
CA ARG A 9 -14.45 9.36 0.85
C ARG A 9 -12.98 9.67 1.17
N ASP A 10 -12.20 8.63 1.46
CA ASP A 10 -10.78 8.75 1.77
C ASP A 10 -9.91 8.90 0.51
N SER A 11 -10.18 8.11 -0.52
CA SER A 11 -9.34 8.00 -1.71
C SER A 11 -9.80 8.79 -2.92
N SER A 12 -11.07 9.24 -2.96
CA SER A 12 -11.70 9.85 -4.14
C SER A 12 -11.66 8.97 -5.41
N CYS A 13 -11.49 7.65 -5.22
CA CYS A 13 -11.44 6.67 -6.30
C CYS A 13 -12.82 6.05 -6.57
N PRO A 14 -13.06 5.52 -7.79
CA PRO A 14 -14.28 4.76 -8.09
C PRO A 14 -14.50 3.60 -7.10
N GLU A 15 -15.74 3.40 -6.69
CA GLU A 15 -16.11 2.34 -5.73
C GLU A 15 -15.67 0.95 -6.19
N GLU A 16 -15.77 0.71 -7.48
CA GLU A 16 -15.41 -0.56 -8.11
C GLU A 16 -13.93 -0.89 -8.05
N TRP A 17 -13.06 0.07 -7.74
CA TRP A 17 -11.61 -0.18 -7.60
C TRP A 17 -11.19 -0.58 -6.20
N ILE A 18 -12.10 -0.53 -5.22
CA ILE A 18 -11.78 -0.69 -3.81
C ILE A 18 -12.06 -2.11 -3.31
N VAL A 19 -11.09 -2.71 -2.62
CA VAL A 19 -11.24 -3.95 -1.87
C VAL A 19 -10.89 -3.69 -0.40
N CYS A 20 -11.84 -3.94 0.50
CA CYS A 20 -11.63 -3.79 1.94
C CYS A 20 -11.16 -5.10 2.57
N GLY A 21 -10.33 -5.00 3.61
CA GLY A 21 -9.77 -6.13 4.33
C GLY A 21 -9.69 -5.92 5.84
N ASN A 22 -9.36 -6.98 6.54
CA ASN A 22 -9.15 -7.01 7.99
C ASN A 22 -7.81 -6.37 8.39
N GLY A 23 -7.65 -5.08 8.06
CA GLY A 23 -6.40 -4.34 8.07
C GLY A 23 -5.61 -4.54 6.76
N ALA A 24 -4.58 -3.71 6.54
CA ALA A 24 -3.72 -3.83 5.37
C ALA A 24 -2.96 -5.17 5.33
N ALA A 25 -2.60 -5.73 6.49
CA ALA A 25 -1.91 -7.02 6.56
C ALA A 25 -2.71 -8.14 5.88
N ASP A 26 -4.03 -8.24 6.12
CA ASP A 26 -4.89 -9.19 5.44
C ASP A 26 -4.81 -9.05 3.89
N LEU A 27 -4.81 -7.81 3.41
CA LEU A 27 -4.72 -7.51 1.97
C LEU A 27 -3.35 -7.84 1.38
N ILE A 28 -2.26 -7.69 2.16
CA ILE A 28 -0.92 -8.11 1.75
C ILE A 28 -0.92 -9.63 1.47
N TYR A 29 -1.39 -10.44 2.43
CA TYR A 29 -1.44 -11.89 2.26
C TYR A 29 -2.35 -12.32 1.10
N ARG A 30 -3.54 -11.70 0.95
CA ARG A 30 -4.44 -11.97 -0.17
C ARG A 30 -3.80 -11.65 -1.51
N LEU A 31 -3.06 -10.55 -1.60
CA LEU A 31 -2.38 -10.14 -2.81
C LEU A 31 -1.35 -11.18 -3.25
N PHE A 32 -0.50 -11.63 -2.33
CA PHE A 32 0.46 -12.69 -2.64
C PHE A 32 -0.20 -14.00 -3.02
N GLN A 33 -1.31 -14.37 -2.36
CA GLN A 33 -2.09 -15.56 -2.72
C GLN A 33 -2.78 -15.45 -4.08
N ALA A 34 -3.23 -14.28 -4.47
CA ALA A 34 -3.87 -14.03 -5.76
C ALA A 34 -2.86 -14.02 -6.91
N GLU A 35 -1.76 -13.26 -6.75
CA GLU A 35 -0.77 -13.05 -7.81
C GLU A 35 0.24 -14.19 -7.93
N LYS A 36 0.59 -14.86 -6.81
CA LYS A 36 1.60 -15.93 -6.74
C LYS A 36 2.89 -15.57 -7.48
N PRO A 37 3.50 -14.41 -7.19
CA PRO A 37 4.68 -13.96 -7.90
C PRO A 37 5.84 -14.92 -7.67
N LYS A 38 6.62 -15.22 -8.73
CA LYS A 38 7.81 -16.07 -8.62
C LYS A 38 9.03 -15.30 -8.14
N LYS A 39 9.19 -14.06 -8.62
CA LYS A 39 10.30 -13.16 -8.28
C LYS A 39 9.75 -11.84 -7.74
N VAL A 40 10.13 -11.50 -6.52
CA VAL A 40 9.67 -10.32 -5.79
C VAL A 40 10.85 -9.45 -5.40
N LEU A 41 10.77 -8.15 -5.67
CA LEU A 41 11.71 -7.15 -5.18
C LEU A 41 11.10 -6.42 -3.98
N LEU A 42 11.77 -6.48 -2.84
CA LEU A 42 11.44 -5.76 -1.59
C LEU A 42 12.56 -4.79 -1.24
N THR A 43 12.29 -3.75 -0.46
CA THR A 43 13.32 -2.97 0.21
C THR A 43 13.73 -3.62 1.53
N ALA A 44 14.96 -3.40 1.98
CA ALA A 44 15.43 -3.77 3.32
C ALA A 44 16.23 -2.60 3.94
N PRO A 45 15.85 -2.15 5.18
CA PRO A 45 14.78 -2.69 6.01
C PRO A 45 13.38 -2.32 5.53
N ALA A 46 12.41 -3.22 5.76
CA ALA A 46 10.99 -3.00 5.49
C ALA A 46 10.12 -3.72 6.53
N PHE A 47 8.80 -3.59 6.41
CA PHE A 47 7.85 -4.29 7.25
C PHE A 47 7.91 -5.80 6.97
N ALA A 48 8.13 -6.61 8.02
CA ALA A 48 8.41 -8.04 7.91
C ALA A 48 7.29 -8.86 7.23
N GLU A 49 6.05 -8.38 7.25
CA GLU A 49 4.91 -9.09 6.66
C GLU A 49 5.02 -9.23 5.14
N TYR A 50 5.77 -8.36 4.44
CA TYR A 50 5.96 -8.48 3.00
C TYR A 50 6.78 -9.73 2.66
N GLU A 51 7.89 -9.93 3.39
CA GLU A 51 8.74 -11.11 3.26
C GLU A 51 7.99 -12.38 3.65
N GLN A 52 7.27 -12.35 4.77
CA GLN A 52 6.49 -13.50 5.25
C GLN A 52 5.42 -13.91 4.23
N ALA A 53 4.66 -12.95 3.70
CA ALA A 53 3.62 -13.22 2.72
C ALA A 53 4.19 -13.76 1.41
N ALA A 54 5.33 -13.23 0.93
CA ALA A 54 6.04 -13.73 -0.24
C ALA A 54 6.54 -15.17 -0.02
N GLY A 55 7.09 -15.46 1.17
CA GLY A 55 7.57 -16.78 1.56
C GLY A 55 6.48 -17.84 1.57
N LEU A 56 5.26 -17.49 2.01
CA LEU A 56 4.11 -18.43 2.04
C LEU A 56 3.69 -18.94 0.66
N VAL A 57 3.92 -18.17 -0.39
CA VAL A 57 3.61 -18.58 -1.77
C VAL A 57 4.81 -19.11 -2.54
N GLY A 58 5.98 -19.23 -1.87
CA GLY A 58 7.20 -19.78 -2.45
C GLY A 58 7.91 -18.81 -3.40
N SER A 59 7.73 -17.50 -3.24
CA SER A 59 8.41 -16.50 -4.04
C SER A 59 9.91 -16.47 -3.75
N ARG A 60 10.73 -16.27 -4.80
CA ARG A 60 12.13 -15.88 -4.64
C ARG A 60 12.19 -14.39 -4.36
N ILE A 61 12.75 -14.01 -3.22
CA ILE A 61 12.81 -12.63 -2.76
C ILE A 61 14.21 -12.06 -3.04
N TYR A 62 14.23 -10.85 -3.60
CA TYR A 62 15.42 -10.03 -3.78
C TYR A 62 15.23 -8.76 -2.97
N PHE A 63 16.31 -8.33 -2.31
CA PHE A 63 16.27 -7.13 -1.49
C PHE A 63 17.06 -6.00 -2.13
N TYR A 64 16.41 -4.84 -2.23
CA TYR A 64 17.08 -3.57 -2.42
C TYR A 64 17.47 -3.03 -1.06
N GLU A 65 18.75 -3.07 -0.74
CA GLU A 65 19.27 -2.63 0.56
C GLU A 65 19.29 -1.10 0.64
N LEU A 66 18.52 -0.56 1.59
CA LEU A 66 18.53 0.87 1.92
C LEU A 66 19.76 1.15 2.81
N LYS A 67 20.60 2.09 2.40
CA LYS A 67 21.88 2.36 3.05
C LYS A 67 21.79 3.58 3.96
N GLU A 68 22.53 3.52 5.07
CA GLU A 68 22.64 4.64 6.02
C GLU A 68 23.26 5.87 5.37
N GLU A 69 24.26 5.69 4.50
CA GLU A 69 24.91 6.76 3.73
C GLU A 69 23.94 7.55 2.83
N ASP A 70 22.87 6.90 2.36
CA ASP A 70 21.77 7.49 1.59
C ASP A 70 20.58 7.89 2.48
N GLN A 71 20.76 7.94 3.80
CA GLN A 71 19.70 8.19 4.78
C GLN A 71 18.52 7.21 4.64
N PHE A 72 18.78 5.98 4.27
CA PHE A 72 17.77 4.94 4.00
C PHE A 72 16.74 5.32 2.94
N GLN A 73 17.10 6.20 2.00
CA GLN A 73 16.26 6.56 0.86
C GLN A 73 16.51 5.63 -0.33
N ILE A 74 15.45 5.32 -1.08
CA ILE A 74 15.57 4.62 -2.36
C ILE A 74 16.27 5.54 -3.36
N GLN A 75 17.28 5.00 -4.05
CA GLN A 75 18.05 5.70 -5.09
C GLN A 75 17.65 5.22 -6.49
N GLU A 76 18.10 5.92 -7.53
CA GLU A 76 17.74 5.63 -8.94
C GLU A 76 18.23 4.27 -9.44
N ASP A 77 19.25 3.70 -8.78
CA ASP A 77 19.82 2.39 -9.14
C ASP A 77 18.84 1.22 -8.92
N ILE A 78 17.77 1.42 -8.12
CA ILE A 78 16.67 0.44 -7.99
C ILE A 78 16.05 0.10 -9.36
N LEU A 79 16.02 1.05 -10.31
CA LEU A 79 15.46 0.83 -11.64
C LEU A 79 16.19 -0.30 -12.38
N GLY A 80 17.49 -0.44 -12.15
CA GLY A 80 18.32 -1.53 -12.70
C GLY A 80 18.02 -2.91 -12.10
N GLN A 81 17.42 -2.95 -10.91
CA GLN A 81 17.04 -4.21 -10.25
C GLN A 81 15.64 -4.71 -10.67
N ILE A 82 14.83 -3.85 -11.31
CA ILE A 82 13.54 -4.22 -11.88
C ILE A 82 13.79 -4.74 -13.29
N THR A 83 13.76 -6.05 -13.44
CA THR A 83 14.14 -6.77 -14.66
C THR A 83 12.93 -7.49 -15.27
N PRO A 84 12.96 -7.90 -16.56
CA PRO A 84 11.80 -8.56 -17.20
C PRO A 84 11.32 -9.85 -16.55
N ASP A 85 12.10 -10.45 -15.65
CA ASP A 85 11.72 -11.61 -14.84
C ASP A 85 11.20 -11.23 -13.45
N THR A 86 11.11 -9.93 -13.12
CA THR A 86 10.49 -9.44 -11.88
C THR A 86 8.98 -9.46 -12.03
N ASP A 87 8.28 -10.20 -11.15
CA ASP A 87 6.81 -10.28 -11.18
C ASP A 87 6.15 -9.20 -10.32
N LEU A 88 6.79 -8.84 -9.18
CA LEU A 88 6.23 -7.92 -8.21
C LEU A 88 7.33 -7.07 -7.53
N VAL A 89 7.06 -5.79 -7.41
CA VAL A 89 7.83 -4.84 -6.59
C VAL A 89 6.92 -4.35 -5.47
N PHE A 90 7.37 -4.46 -4.21
CA PHE A 90 6.59 -4.01 -3.06
C PHE A 90 7.37 -2.92 -2.32
N LEU A 91 6.78 -1.72 -2.22
CA LEU A 91 7.37 -0.57 -1.55
C LEU A 91 6.43 -0.04 -0.46
N CYS A 92 6.99 0.56 0.58
CA CYS A 92 6.25 1.22 1.65
C CYS A 92 6.57 2.73 1.63
N GLU A 93 5.54 3.57 1.53
CA GLU A 93 5.67 5.02 1.41
C GLU A 93 4.74 5.78 2.38
N PRO A 94 5.26 6.42 3.39
CA PRO A 94 6.65 6.38 3.91
C PRO A 94 7.10 5.00 4.33
N ASN A 95 8.41 4.70 4.17
CA ASN A 95 8.93 3.38 4.51
C ASN A 95 8.85 3.08 6.02
N ASN A 96 8.44 1.91 6.38
CA ASN A 96 8.50 1.39 7.73
C ASN A 96 9.67 0.36 7.81
N PRO A 97 10.73 0.58 8.63
CA PRO A 97 10.74 1.43 9.83
C PRO A 97 11.39 2.81 9.66
N THR A 98 11.97 3.14 8.51
CA THR A 98 12.88 4.30 8.38
C THR A 98 12.16 5.65 8.38
N GLY A 99 10.86 5.67 8.06
CA GLY A 99 10.07 6.89 7.91
C GLY A 99 10.43 7.72 6.68
N GLN A 100 11.34 7.24 5.85
CA GLN A 100 11.79 7.96 4.65
C GLN A 100 10.77 7.83 3.52
N CYS A 101 10.74 8.87 2.69
CA CYS A 101 9.89 8.90 1.50
C CYS A 101 10.76 8.93 0.25
N THR A 102 10.34 8.20 -0.76
CA THR A 102 10.93 8.25 -2.10
C THR A 102 10.51 9.54 -2.81
N LYS A 103 11.38 10.11 -3.61
CA LYS A 103 11.02 11.25 -4.46
C LYS A 103 9.90 10.85 -5.42
N HIS A 104 8.88 11.70 -5.57
CA HIS A 104 7.72 11.40 -6.42
C HIS A 104 8.13 11.07 -7.88
N SER A 105 9.12 11.78 -8.41
CA SER A 105 9.68 11.51 -9.75
C SER A 105 10.29 10.10 -9.87
N LEU A 106 10.95 9.61 -8.80
CA LEU A 106 11.50 8.25 -8.78
C LEU A 106 10.39 7.21 -8.61
N LEU A 107 9.35 7.46 -7.79
CA LEU A 107 8.19 6.57 -7.69
C LEU A 107 7.48 6.40 -9.03
N THR A 108 7.32 7.49 -9.79
CA THR A 108 6.73 7.43 -11.13
C THR A 108 7.63 6.70 -12.12
N ALA A 109 8.95 6.86 -12.02
CA ALA A 109 9.91 6.11 -12.84
C ALA A 109 9.89 4.60 -12.50
N ILE A 110 9.78 4.24 -11.22
CA ILE A 110 9.61 2.84 -10.77
C ILE A 110 8.30 2.26 -11.33
N LEU A 111 7.19 3.00 -11.25
CA LEU A 111 5.89 2.55 -11.79
C LEU A 111 5.98 2.29 -13.30
N GLU A 112 6.62 3.19 -14.04
CA GLU A 112 6.84 3.04 -15.46
C GLU A 112 7.74 1.83 -15.78
N ARG A 113 8.84 1.68 -15.02
CA ARG A 113 9.75 0.54 -15.18
C ARG A 113 9.05 -0.78 -14.87
N CYS A 114 8.19 -0.84 -13.85
CA CYS A 114 7.35 -2.00 -13.60
C CYS A 114 6.42 -2.31 -14.77
N ARG A 115 5.83 -1.28 -15.42
CA ARG A 115 4.99 -1.44 -16.61
C ARG A 115 5.78 -2.05 -17.78
N GLU A 116 6.97 -1.53 -18.06
CA GLU A 116 7.85 -2.04 -19.13
C GLU A 116 8.24 -3.51 -18.91
N CYS A 117 8.47 -3.90 -17.66
CA CYS A 117 8.82 -5.26 -17.28
C CYS A 117 7.61 -6.18 -17.05
N SER A 118 6.37 -5.68 -17.22
CA SER A 118 5.14 -6.40 -16.88
C SER A 118 5.05 -6.82 -15.40
N ALA A 119 5.76 -6.11 -14.53
CA ALA A 119 5.74 -6.30 -13.08
C ALA A 119 4.58 -5.53 -12.42
N LEU A 120 4.05 -6.07 -11.34
CA LEU A 120 3.10 -5.38 -10.47
C LEU A 120 3.86 -4.48 -9.49
N LEU A 121 3.49 -3.20 -9.40
CA LEU A 121 3.92 -2.33 -8.30
C LEU A 121 2.85 -2.33 -7.21
N VAL A 122 3.23 -2.71 -5.99
CA VAL A 122 2.40 -2.57 -4.79
C VAL A 122 3.01 -1.48 -3.92
N LEU A 123 2.22 -0.46 -3.63
CA LEU A 123 2.63 0.67 -2.81
C LEU A 123 1.82 0.71 -1.52
N ASP A 124 2.48 0.48 -0.40
CA ASP A 124 1.87 0.58 0.92
C ASP A 124 1.91 2.01 1.42
N GLU A 125 0.80 2.73 1.29
CA GLU A 125 0.61 4.09 1.75
C GLU A 125 -0.05 4.16 3.16
N CYS A 126 0.07 3.14 3.99
CA CYS A 126 -0.59 3.11 5.32
C CYS A 126 -0.14 4.25 6.26
N PHE A 127 1.07 4.78 6.07
CA PHE A 127 1.60 5.89 6.84
C PHE A 127 1.53 7.24 6.13
N LEU A 128 1.15 7.27 4.86
CA LEU A 128 1.12 8.49 4.05
C LEU A 128 0.21 9.57 4.63
N GLU A 129 -0.90 9.18 5.25
CA GLU A 129 -1.88 10.10 5.82
C GLU A 129 -1.34 10.96 6.97
N PHE A 130 -0.18 10.64 7.55
CA PHE A 130 0.49 11.48 8.55
C PHE A 130 1.22 12.67 7.93
N LEU A 131 1.50 12.66 6.63
CA LEU A 131 2.27 13.70 5.97
C LEU A 131 1.40 14.90 5.57
N PRO A 132 1.92 16.14 5.70
CA PRO A 132 1.20 17.35 5.28
C PRO A 132 1.00 17.37 3.75
N ASP A 133 2.00 16.96 2.98
CA ASP A 133 2.06 16.93 1.51
C ASP A 133 1.58 15.59 0.89
N ARG A 134 0.81 14.79 1.64
CA ARG A 134 0.34 13.46 1.23
C ARG A 134 -0.38 13.40 -0.12
N LYS A 135 -1.11 14.48 -0.46
CA LYS A 135 -1.86 14.55 -1.73
C LYS A 135 -0.94 14.64 -2.96
N GLU A 136 0.23 15.21 -2.78
CA GLU A 136 1.23 15.37 -3.83
C GLU A 136 2.11 14.12 -3.96
N ARG A 137 2.17 13.30 -2.89
CA ARG A 137 3.02 12.10 -2.84
C ARG A 137 2.33 10.83 -3.31
N THR A 138 1.01 10.74 -3.16
CA THR A 138 0.26 9.53 -3.52
C THR A 138 0.30 9.23 -5.01
N LEU A 139 0.36 7.95 -5.37
CA LEU A 139 0.19 7.50 -6.75
C LEU A 139 -1.28 7.20 -7.13
N LEU A 140 -2.26 7.51 -6.27
CA LEU A 140 -3.69 7.33 -6.58
C LEU A 140 -4.11 7.91 -7.95
N PRO A 141 -3.66 9.11 -8.38
CA PRO A 141 -4.05 9.67 -9.67
C PRO A 141 -3.61 8.83 -10.89
N TYR A 142 -2.63 7.95 -10.72
CA TYR A 142 -2.07 7.13 -11.80
C TYR A 142 -2.84 5.82 -12.01
N LEU A 143 -3.67 5.37 -11.05
CA LEU A 143 -4.37 4.08 -11.09
C LEU A 143 -5.18 3.86 -12.38
N GLY A 144 -5.82 4.91 -12.92
CA GLY A 144 -6.62 4.80 -14.15
C GLY A 144 -5.80 4.51 -15.41
N GLN A 145 -4.50 4.82 -15.39
CA GLN A 145 -3.58 4.63 -16.51
C GLN A 145 -2.63 3.43 -16.33
N TYR A 146 -2.48 2.97 -15.08
CA TYR A 146 -1.54 1.90 -14.71
C TYR A 146 -2.27 0.74 -14.02
N PRO A 147 -2.79 -0.24 -14.78
CA PRO A 147 -3.45 -1.41 -14.22
C PRO A 147 -2.48 -2.31 -13.42
N ASN A 148 -1.17 -2.10 -13.57
CA ASN A 148 -0.10 -2.74 -12.82
C ASN A 148 0.26 -2.01 -11.52
N LEU A 149 -0.63 -1.16 -10.98
CA LEU A 149 -0.47 -0.48 -9.70
C LEU A 149 -1.56 -0.94 -8.71
N VAL A 150 -1.14 -1.29 -7.50
CA VAL A 150 -2.02 -1.52 -6.35
C VAL A 150 -1.55 -0.65 -5.20
N ILE A 151 -2.47 0.09 -4.59
CA ILE A 151 -2.17 0.94 -3.43
C ILE A 151 -2.89 0.39 -2.21
N LEU A 152 -2.16 0.20 -1.10
CA LEU A 152 -2.69 -0.21 0.20
C LEU A 152 -2.85 1.00 1.11
N ARG A 153 -3.92 1.02 1.89
CA ARG A 153 -4.19 2.03 2.92
C ARG A 153 -4.81 1.42 4.17
N ALA A 154 -4.63 2.06 5.31
CA ALA A 154 -5.15 1.56 6.58
C ALA A 154 -5.73 2.66 7.47
N PHE A 155 -6.82 2.35 8.15
CA PHE A 155 -7.38 3.16 9.23
C PHE A 155 -6.68 2.91 10.58
N THR A 156 -5.90 1.85 10.67
CA THR A 156 -5.26 1.38 11.90
C THR A 156 -4.26 2.36 12.49
N LYS A 157 -3.67 3.23 11.66
CA LYS A 157 -2.57 4.13 12.02
C LYS A 157 -3.09 5.50 12.44
N LEU A 158 -3.46 6.35 11.50
CA LEU A 158 -3.90 7.73 11.75
C LEU A 158 -5.04 7.82 12.76
N TYR A 159 -6.03 6.93 12.67
CA TYR A 159 -7.21 6.91 13.53
C TYR A 159 -7.05 6.06 14.81
N ALA A 160 -5.83 5.60 15.11
CA ALA A 160 -5.53 4.78 16.29
C ALA A 160 -6.43 3.54 16.47
N MET A 161 -6.89 2.95 15.36
CA MET A 161 -7.84 1.83 15.36
C MET A 161 -7.16 0.48 15.13
N ALA A 162 -5.98 0.26 15.71
CA ALA A 162 -5.20 -0.96 15.49
C ALA A 162 -5.97 -2.26 15.79
N GLY A 163 -6.75 -2.29 16.89
CA GLY A 163 -7.55 -3.45 17.29
C GLY A 163 -8.82 -3.67 16.47
N VAL A 164 -9.32 -2.64 15.77
CA VAL A 164 -10.55 -2.71 14.96
C VAL A 164 -10.31 -3.41 13.62
N ARG A 165 -9.06 -3.39 13.14
CA ARG A 165 -8.64 -4.11 11.93
C ARG A 165 -9.36 -3.67 10.66
N LEU A 166 -9.08 -2.47 10.18
CA LEU A 166 -9.65 -1.94 8.95
C LEU A 166 -8.56 -1.43 8.02
N GLY A 167 -8.58 -1.90 6.79
CA GLY A 167 -7.74 -1.41 5.69
C GLY A 167 -8.43 -1.63 4.35
N TYR A 168 -7.86 -1.06 3.31
CA TYR A 168 -8.34 -1.26 1.95
C TYR A 168 -7.19 -1.17 0.96
N CYS A 169 -7.37 -1.77 -0.20
CA CYS A 169 -6.54 -1.50 -1.37
C CYS A 169 -7.35 -0.90 -2.50
N VAL A 170 -6.67 -0.19 -3.37
CA VAL A 170 -7.23 0.38 -4.60
C VAL A 170 -6.51 -0.23 -5.78
N CYS A 171 -7.27 -0.80 -6.71
CA CYS A 171 -6.80 -1.46 -7.91
C CYS A 171 -7.76 -1.21 -9.06
N SER A 172 -7.30 -0.66 -10.18
CA SER A 172 -8.14 -0.40 -11.35
C SER A 172 -8.36 -1.64 -12.22
N ASP A 173 -7.48 -2.65 -12.12
CA ASP A 173 -7.62 -3.92 -12.85
C ASP A 173 -8.76 -4.78 -12.25
N ALA A 174 -9.82 -4.97 -13.03
CA ALA A 174 -11.00 -5.69 -12.59
C ALA A 174 -10.73 -7.17 -12.28
N LYS A 175 -9.86 -7.82 -13.07
CA LYS A 175 -9.50 -9.24 -12.87
C LYS A 175 -8.71 -9.42 -11.58
N ARG A 176 -7.70 -8.58 -11.35
CA ARG A 176 -6.89 -8.61 -10.12
C ARG A 176 -7.75 -8.36 -8.88
N LYS A 177 -8.64 -7.37 -8.97
CA LYS A 177 -9.60 -7.09 -7.89
C LYS A 177 -10.46 -8.32 -7.56
N GLU A 178 -10.99 -9.02 -8.55
CA GLU A 178 -11.77 -10.24 -8.37
C GLU A 178 -10.94 -11.33 -7.67
N GLN A 179 -9.73 -11.58 -8.13
CA GLN A 179 -8.80 -12.53 -7.53
C GLN A 179 -8.47 -12.17 -6.07
N LEU A 180 -8.26 -10.86 -5.77
CA LEU A 180 -8.07 -10.39 -4.39
C LEU A 180 -9.28 -10.64 -3.50
N MET A 181 -10.49 -10.50 -4.04
CA MET A 181 -11.72 -10.79 -3.30
C MET A 181 -11.87 -12.29 -3.04
N GLU A 182 -11.59 -13.13 -4.01
CA GLU A 182 -11.67 -14.59 -3.92
C GLU A 182 -10.61 -15.19 -2.98
N SER A 183 -9.43 -14.57 -2.90
CA SER A 183 -8.35 -15.00 -2.00
C SER A 183 -8.62 -14.73 -0.52
N GLY A 184 -9.70 -14.02 -0.21
CA GLY A 184 -10.06 -13.65 1.15
C GLY A 184 -11.22 -14.45 1.72
N GLN A 185 -11.38 -14.34 3.05
CA GLN A 185 -12.54 -14.91 3.70
C GLN A 185 -13.81 -14.09 3.39
N PRO A 186 -14.98 -14.73 3.17
CA PRO A 186 -16.26 -14.04 3.18
C PRO A 186 -16.43 -13.26 4.50
N TRP A 187 -16.98 -12.03 4.42
CA TRP A 187 -17.20 -11.17 5.60
C TRP A 187 -15.94 -10.84 6.41
N GLY A 188 -14.76 -10.77 5.77
CA GLY A 188 -13.48 -10.51 6.44
C GLY A 188 -13.41 -9.20 7.23
N VAL A 189 -14.28 -8.20 6.92
CA VAL A 189 -14.38 -6.94 7.68
C VAL A 189 -15.59 -6.98 8.60
N SER A 190 -15.37 -6.91 9.92
CA SER A 190 -16.42 -6.95 10.93
C SER A 190 -17.36 -5.75 10.83
N LEU A 191 -18.60 -5.89 11.31
CA LEU A 191 -19.55 -4.78 11.39
C LEU A 191 -19.00 -3.61 12.22
N LEU A 192 -18.34 -3.90 13.34
CA LEU A 192 -17.70 -2.87 14.18
C LEU A 192 -16.63 -2.09 13.42
N ALA A 193 -15.81 -2.77 12.61
CA ALA A 193 -14.81 -2.11 11.79
C ALA A 193 -15.46 -1.20 10.73
N GLN A 194 -16.56 -1.62 10.13
CA GLN A 194 -17.31 -0.82 9.15
C GLN A 194 -17.87 0.46 9.77
N GLU A 195 -18.54 0.36 10.91
CA GLU A 195 -19.12 1.52 11.61
C GLU A 195 -18.04 2.47 12.14
N ALA A 196 -16.96 1.92 12.71
CA ALA A 196 -15.83 2.71 13.19
C ALA A 196 -15.14 3.47 12.05
N GLY A 197 -14.98 2.84 10.87
CA GLY A 197 -14.40 3.49 9.70
C GLY A 197 -15.26 4.64 9.17
N VAL A 198 -16.59 4.48 9.13
CA VAL A 198 -17.52 5.56 8.76
C VAL A 198 -17.40 6.74 9.73
N ALA A 199 -17.38 6.45 11.05
CA ALA A 199 -17.21 7.47 12.08
C ALA A 199 -15.86 8.19 11.95
N ALA A 200 -14.77 7.44 11.77
CA ALA A 200 -13.42 7.99 11.64
C ALA A 200 -13.28 9.03 10.51
N LEU A 201 -13.94 8.80 9.38
CA LEU A 201 -13.90 9.74 8.24
C LEU A 201 -14.62 11.07 8.49
N SER A 202 -15.49 11.14 9.49
CA SER A 202 -16.08 12.41 9.94
C SER A 202 -15.19 13.19 10.91
N GLU A 203 -14.16 12.55 11.47
CA GLU A 203 -13.28 13.12 12.51
C GLU A 203 -12.06 13.87 11.92
N GLN A 204 -12.27 14.79 10.97
CA GLN A 204 -11.18 15.54 10.33
C GLN A 204 -10.37 16.36 11.35
N ALA A 205 -11.02 16.97 12.33
CA ALA A 205 -10.35 17.72 13.38
C ALA A 205 -9.38 16.86 14.21
N TYR A 206 -9.72 15.57 14.43
CA TYR A 206 -8.82 14.61 15.07
C TYR A 206 -7.61 14.33 14.17
N ALA A 207 -7.85 14.00 12.92
CA ALA A 207 -6.79 13.71 11.95
C ALA A 207 -5.79 14.87 11.82
N ASP A 208 -6.29 16.12 11.77
CA ASP A 208 -5.45 17.31 11.68
C ASP A 208 -4.63 17.54 12.96
N ARG A 209 -5.19 17.27 14.15
CA ARG A 209 -4.43 17.33 15.40
C ARG A 209 -3.32 16.29 15.45
N VAL A 210 -3.59 15.05 15.01
CA VAL A 210 -2.59 13.99 14.96
C VAL A 210 -1.46 14.34 13.99
N ARG A 211 -1.76 14.85 12.81
CA ARG A 211 -0.74 15.31 11.83
C ARG A 211 0.17 16.38 12.44
N LYS A 212 -0.42 17.41 13.05
CA LYS A 212 0.35 18.47 13.72
C LYS A 212 1.24 17.94 14.84
N LEU A 213 0.72 16.99 15.64
CA LEU A 213 1.50 16.37 16.72
C LEU A 213 2.70 15.61 16.15
N VAL A 214 2.50 14.80 15.12
CA VAL A 214 3.58 14.04 14.47
C VAL A 214 4.62 14.98 13.86
N GLU A 215 4.19 16.05 13.20
CA GLU A 215 5.10 17.07 12.63
C GLU A 215 5.96 17.75 13.70
N GLN A 216 5.40 18.01 14.88
CA GLN A 216 6.13 18.63 16.00
C GLN A 216 7.12 17.69 16.69
N GLN A 217 6.93 16.35 16.57
CA GLN A 217 7.76 15.34 17.23
C GLN A 217 8.83 14.73 16.32
N ARG A 218 8.85 15.08 15.05
CA ARG A 218 9.87 14.69 14.06
C ARG A 218 11.00 15.72 14.01
#